data_d528cdc0e52920c69cb2219336296ffd
#
_entry.id   d528cdc0e52920c69cb2219336296ffd
#
_cell.length_a   1.000
_cell.length_b   1.000
_cell.length_c   1.000
_cell.angle_alpha   90.00
_cell.angle_beta   90.00
_cell.angle_gamma   90.00
#
_symmetry.space_group_name_H-M   'P 1'
#
loop_
_entity.id
_entity.type
_entity.pdbx_description
1 polymer ?
#
loop_
_entity_poly.entity_id
_entity_poly.type
_entity_poly.pdbx_seq_one_letter_code
_entity_poly.pdbx_strand_id
1 'polypeptide(L)'
;MLLLPLAPSICGNCGIMPYRFADRMHCAPPSFLGKLFAVSTDPRIISFAGGLPSSAFIDVEGLADASRHVFDEEGREALQYSTTDGYLPLREFISRRYARRLGLSIPPDEIQIVNGSQQCLDLVAKIFLNRADPVAMERPGYLGAIEAFSLYEPSFHDVAFGTDGPDIDEFRHVIRECSPKFFYGIPNSQNPSGQTYTYEKRRAIAEVLEGSDTVFYEDDAFGELFFDGRPRRPIKALIPDLCILSGSFSKVIAPGMRIGWICAPKEILSQFNCAKQAADLHSNFLCQKVLSRYLATHDLDEHARRISTAYGQNCRLMCDLLDDQFPAGMAHTHPEGGMFLLATLPDGLDSMRVFEEGLKGGVAVLPGIPFYVSGGGNSTIRLNFSSMDDERIKEGMDRLARVVRALV
;
A
#
# COMPACT_ATOMS: atom_id res chain seq x y z
N MET A 1 16.83 4.46 27.85
CA MET A 1 15.87 3.81 28.79
C MET A 1 14.55 4.55 28.67
N LEU A 2 13.72 4.18 27.70
CA LEU A 2 12.35 4.66 27.52
C LEU A 2 11.50 3.44 27.10
N LEU A 3 11.24 2.62 28.10
CA LEU A 3 10.17 1.61 28.06
C LEU A 3 8.85 2.37 28.22
N LEU A 4 8.15 2.61 27.11
CA LEU A 4 6.74 2.97 27.16
C LEU A 4 5.95 1.66 27.26
N PRO A 5 5.14 1.45 28.30
CA PRO A 5 4.31 0.27 28.42
C PRO A 5 3.32 0.21 27.26
N LEU A 6 3.07 -1.00 26.76
CA LEU A 6 1.91 -1.33 25.95
C LEU A 6 0.69 -0.78 26.69
N ALA A 7 -0.01 0.18 26.10
CA ALA A 7 -1.21 0.70 26.69
C ALA A 7 -2.21 -0.46 26.82
N PRO A 8 -2.69 -0.76 28.04
CA PRO A 8 -3.80 -1.68 28.18
C PRO A 8 -5.01 -1.13 27.44
N SER A 9 -5.84 -2.02 26.94
CA SER A 9 -7.17 -1.71 26.44
C SER A 9 -7.76 -0.58 27.27
N ILE A 10 -8.11 0.55 26.64
CA ILE A 10 -8.73 1.70 27.31
C ILE A 10 -10.17 1.31 27.65
N CYS A 11 -10.30 0.43 28.63
CA CYS A 11 -11.50 0.20 29.39
C CYS A 11 -11.08 0.19 30.86
N GLY A 12 -10.98 1.36 31.48
CA GLY A 12 -10.71 1.47 32.91
C GLY A 12 -9.82 2.62 33.33
N ASN A 13 -10.27 3.85 33.08
CA ASN A 13 -10.15 4.97 34.04
C ASN A 13 -11.01 6.13 33.53
N CYS A 14 -12.20 6.28 34.06
CA CYS A 14 -13.09 7.39 33.78
C CYS A 14 -12.57 8.65 34.51
N GLY A 15 -11.43 9.15 34.08
CA GLY A 15 -11.09 10.56 34.23
C GLY A 15 -11.99 11.32 33.26
N ILE A 16 -12.70 12.35 33.73
CA ILE A 16 -13.58 13.19 32.92
C ILE A 16 -12.76 13.76 31.76
N MET A 17 -12.80 13.12 30.60
CA MET A 17 -12.25 13.65 29.37
C MET A 17 -13.08 14.90 29.01
N PRO A 18 -12.48 16.09 28.86
CA PRO A 18 -13.23 17.33 28.62
C PRO A 18 -13.94 17.35 27.28
N TYR A 19 -13.70 16.36 26.43
CA TYR A 19 -14.28 16.29 25.08
C TYR A 19 -15.02 14.97 24.86
N ARG A 20 -16.15 15.04 24.14
CA ARG A 20 -16.88 13.88 23.63
C ARG A 20 -16.51 13.67 22.17
N PHE A 21 -15.66 12.70 21.94
CA PHE A 21 -15.30 12.29 20.55
C PHE A 21 -16.41 11.41 19.95
N ALA A 22 -16.41 11.29 18.61
CA ALA A 22 -17.28 10.33 17.94
C ALA A 22 -16.92 8.88 18.35
N ASP A 23 -17.92 8.00 18.47
CA ASP A 23 -17.72 6.62 18.95
C ASP A 23 -16.71 5.84 18.10
N ARG A 24 -16.73 6.05 16.78
CA ARG A 24 -15.77 5.46 15.84
C ARG A 24 -14.29 5.75 16.16
N MET A 25 -13.98 6.84 16.87
CA MET A 25 -12.61 7.15 17.26
C MET A 25 -12.08 6.25 18.37
N HIS A 26 -12.97 5.57 19.10
CA HIS A 26 -12.62 4.56 20.10
C HIS A 26 -12.34 3.18 19.47
N CYS A 27 -12.83 2.96 18.23
CA CYS A 27 -12.65 1.72 17.47
C CYS A 27 -11.41 1.78 16.57
N ALA A 28 -10.80 2.96 16.39
CA ALA A 28 -9.58 3.10 15.60
C ALA A 28 -8.45 2.27 16.22
N PRO A 29 -7.83 1.33 15.48
CA PRO A 29 -6.68 0.60 15.99
C PRO A 29 -5.56 1.58 16.32
N PRO A 30 -4.74 1.31 17.37
CA PRO A 30 -3.59 2.14 17.66
C PRO A 30 -2.69 2.20 16.43
N SER A 31 -2.42 3.41 15.91
CA SER A 31 -1.61 3.54 14.70
C SER A 31 -0.22 2.94 14.90
N PHE A 32 0.00 1.79 14.29
CA PHE A 32 1.32 1.16 14.25
C PHE A 32 2.26 1.92 13.32
N LEU A 33 1.71 2.55 12.27
CA LEU A 33 2.45 3.39 11.32
C LEU A 33 3.15 4.56 12.03
N GLY A 34 2.51 5.22 12.99
CA GLY A 34 3.13 6.32 13.74
C GLY A 34 4.37 5.87 14.54
N LYS A 35 4.33 4.69 15.15
CA LYS A 35 5.48 4.11 15.86
C LYS A 35 6.62 3.75 14.90
N LEU A 36 6.29 3.21 13.71
CA LEU A 36 7.27 2.87 12.69
C LEU A 36 8.02 4.08 12.15
N PHE A 37 7.31 5.19 11.88
CA PHE A 37 7.94 6.42 11.43
C PHE A 37 8.95 6.95 12.46
N ALA A 38 8.60 6.93 13.75
CA ALA A 38 9.49 7.35 14.82
C ALA A 38 10.78 6.51 14.88
N VAL A 39 10.67 5.19 14.68
CA VAL A 39 11.84 4.28 14.66
C VAL A 39 12.68 4.46 13.38
N SER A 40 12.03 4.71 12.24
CA SER A 40 12.71 4.86 10.95
C SER A 40 13.52 6.17 10.84
N THR A 41 13.37 7.10 11.76
CA THR A 41 14.12 8.38 11.80
C THR A 41 15.37 8.33 12.67
N ASP A 42 15.60 7.27 13.46
CA ASP A 42 16.82 7.12 14.25
C ASP A 42 17.97 6.58 13.36
N PRO A 43 19.04 7.36 13.10
CA PRO A 43 20.11 6.95 12.20
C PRO A 43 20.93 5.75 12.69
N ARG A 44 20.81 5.38 13.98
CA ARG A 44 21.48 4.22 14.58
C ARG A 44 20.78 2.91 14.27
N ILE A 45 19.52 2.97 13.84
CA ILE A 45 18.69 1.81 13.55
C ILE A 45 18.64 1.59 12.05
N ILE A 46 18.98 0.37 11.61
CA ILE A 46 18.73 -0.07 10.24
C ILE A 46 17.28 -0.55 10.17
N SER A 47 16.42 0.16 9.46
CA SER A 47 14.98 -0.10 9.48
C SER A 47 14.48 -0.77 8.20
N PHE A 48 14.18 -2.07 8.27
CA PHE A 48 13.41 -2.79 7.26
C PHE A 48 11.89 -2.70 7.48
N ALA A 49 11.45 -1.97 8.52
CA ALA A 49 10.04 -1.88 8.90
C ALA A 49 9.24 -0.89 8.03
N GLY A 50 9.88 0.16 7.55
CA GLY A 50 9.23 1.23 6.76
C GLY A 50 8.77 0.79 5.37
N GLY A 51 7.86 1.56 4.77
CA GLY A 51 7.40 1.40 3.39
C GLY A 51 7.89 2.54 2.48
N LEU A 52 9.10 3.03 2.71
CA LEU A 52 9.68 4.14 1.96
C LEU A 52 10.39 3.64 0.70
N PRO A 53 10.14 4.26 -0.47
CA PRO A 53 10.99 4.05 -1.64
C PRO A 53 12.38 4.62 -1.40
N SER A 54 13.38 4.14 -2.14
CA SER A 54 14.73 4.67 -2.06
C SER A 54 14.78 6.14 -2.49
N SER A 55 15.35 6.99 -1.63
CA SER A 55 15.57 8.41 -1.94
C SER A 55 16.57 8.63 -3.09
N ALA A 56 17.43 7.65 -3.36
CA ALA A 56 18.40 7.71 -4.47
C ALA A 56 17.75 7.75 -5.86
N PHE A 57 16.48 7.33 -5.97
CA PHE A 57 15.72 7.36 -7.21
C PHE A 57 14.76 8.55 -7.31
N ILE A 58 14.71 9.44 -6.31
CA ILE A 58 13.92 10.67 -6.43
C ILE A 58 14.70 11.67 -7.29
N ASP A 59 14.16 11.99 -8.47
CA ASP A 59 14.76 12.96 -9.38
C ASP A 59 14.48 14.39 -8.93
N VAL A 60 15.29 14.86 -7.98
CA VAL A 60 15.15 16.19 -7.39
C VAL A 60 15.39 17.29 -8.43
N GLU A 61 16.37 17.11 -9.33
CA GLU A 61 16.71 18.10 -10.34
C GLU A 61 15.62 18.25 -11.40
N GLY A 62 15.11 17.14 -11.93
CA GLY A 62 13.99 17.14 -12.88
C GLY A 62 12.71 17.73 -12.30
N LEU A 63 12.39 17.39 -11.04
CA LEU A 63 11.23 17.97 -10.34
C LEU A 63 11.41 19.46 -10.04
N ALA A 64 12.61 19.91 -9.69
CA ALA A 64 12.90 21.33 -9.49
C ALA A 64 12.80 22.13 -10.79
N ASP A 65 13.28 21.55 -11.91
CA ASP A 65 13.17 22.16 -13.23
C ASP A 65 11.72 22.26 -13.69
N ALA A 66 10.95 21.17 -13.58
CA ALA A 66 9.51 21.18 -13.85
C ALA A 66 8.77 22.23 -13.01
N SER A 67 9.16 22.37 -11.73
CA SER A 67 8.57 23.39 -10.84
C SER A 67 8.84 24.80 -11.31
N ARG A 68 10.09 25.12 -11.72
CA ARG A 68 10.45 26.43 -12.28
C ARG A 68 9.60 26.76 -13.49
N HIS A 69 9.49 25.84 -14.45
CA HIS A 69 8.68 26.06 -15.65
C HIS A 69 7.20 26.33 -15.30
N VAL A 70 6.62 25.58 -14.37
CA VAL A 70 5.24 25.81 -13.94
C VAL A 70 5.06 27.20 -13.32
N PHE A 71 6.01 27.66 -12.49
CA PHE A 71 5.93 28.99 -11.89
C PHE A 71 6.14 30.11 -12.94
N ASP A 72 7.04 29.93 -13.89
CA ASP A 72 7.34 30.94 -14.91
C ASP A 72 6.21 31.08 -15.94
N GLU A 73 5.63 29.96 -16.37
CA GLU A 73 4.62 29.93 -17.43
C GLU A 73 3.19 30.07 -16.92
N GLU A 74 2.85 29.45 -15.78
CA GLU A 74 1.48 29.25 -15.30
C GLU A 74 1.31 29.57 -13.81
N GLY A 75 2.24 30.26 -13.15
CA GLY A 75 2.34 30.37 -11.71
C GLY A 75 1.06 30.85 -11.03
N ARG A 76 0.38 31.86 -11.58
CA ARG A 76 -0.90 32.36 -11.00
C ARG A 76 -2.00 31.33 -11.06
N GLU A 77 -2.10 30.59 -12.14
CA GLU A 77 -3.10 29.54 -12.33
C GLU A 77 -2.80 28.34 -11.44
N ALA A 78 -1.52 27.93 -11.37
CA ALA A 78 -1.06 26.80 -10.56
C ALA A 78 -1.34 26.99 -9.05
N LEU A 79 -1.42 28.24 -8.59
CA LEU A 79 -1.69 28.62 -7.20
C LEU A 79 -3.17 28.92 -6.91
N GLN A 80 -4.06 28.79 -7.90
CA GLN A 80 -5.49 29.00 -7.74
C GLN A 80 -6.22 27.69 -7.42
N TYR A 81 -7.46 27.78 -6.98
CA TYR A 81 -8.36 26.63 -6.84
C TYR A 81 -8.60 25.95 -8.20
N SER A 82 -8.85 24.63 -8.15
CA SER A 82 -9.10 23.81 -9.32
C SER A 82 -10.31 22.89 -9.14
N THR A 83 -10.55 22.04 -10.12
CA THR A 83 -11.65 21.07 -10.09
C THR A 83 -11.32 19.89 -9.15
N THR A 84 -12.36 19.31 -8.55
CA THR A 84 -12.24 18.14 -7.67
C THR A 84 -11.72 16.91 -8.41
N ASP A 85 -12.05 16.74 -9.70
CA ASP A 85 -11.56 15.63 -10.53
C ASP A 85 -10.05 15.65 -10.74
N GLY A 86 -9.44 16.83 -10.65
CA GLY A 86 -8.03 17.05 -10.87
C GLY A 86 -7.65 17.44 -12.30
N TYR A 87 -6.38 17.74 -12.50
CA TYR A 87 -5.81 18.31 -13.71
C TYR A 87 -5.98 17.39 -14.93
N LEU A 88 -6.71 17.86 -15.95
CA LEU A 88 -7.07 17.05 -17.11
C LEU A 88 -5.83 16.47 -17.84
N PRO A 89 -4.75 17.22 -18.12
CA PRO A 89 -3.58 16.65 -18.78
C PRO A 89 -2.94 15.49 -18.00
N LEU A 90 -2.99 15.51 -16.67
CA LEU A 90 -2.49 14.41 -15.84
C LEU A 90 -3.41 13.18 -15.93
N ARG A 91 -4.75 13.38 -15.93
CA ARG A 91 -5.72 12.29 -16.13
C ARG A 91 -5.59 11.66 -17.53
N GLU A 92 -5.36 12.48 -18.55
CA GLU A 92 -5.08 12.01 -19.92
C GLU A 92 -3.75 11.23 -19.99
N PHE A 93 -2.72 11.66 -19.28
CA PHE A 93 -1.47 10.91 -19.19
C PHE A 93 -1.70 9.51 -18.60
N ILE A 94 -2.44 9.41 -17.49
CA ILE A 94 -2.77 8.15 -16.83
C ILE A 94 -3.59 7.26 -17.79
N SER A 95 -4.61 7.80 -18.45
CA SER A 95 -5.42 7.10 -19.46
C SER A 95 -4.54 6.51 -20.58
N ARG A 96 -3.70 7.34 -21.20
CA ARG A 96 -2.77 6.90 -22.25
C ARG A 96 -1.78 5.85 -21.75
N ARG A 97 -1.33 5.96 -20.47
CA ARG A 97 -0.41 4.98 -19.89
C ARG A 97 -1.05 3.60 -19.74
N TYR A 98 -2.28 3.52 -19.22
CA TYR A 98 -3.03 2.26 -19.15
C TYR A 98 -3.27 1.65 -20.52
N ALA A 99 -3.66 2.46 -21.51
CA ALA A 99 -3.87 1.99 -22.88
C ALA A 99 -2.58 1.43 -23.49
N ARG A 100 -1.45 2.16 -23.34
CA ARG A 100 -0.16 1.77 -23.94
C ARG A 100 0.44 0.53 -23.30
N ARG A 101 0.44 0.47 -21.96
CA ARG A 101 1.15 -0.59 -21.22
C ARG A 101 0.33 -1.87 -21.02
N LEU A 102 -0.97 -1.73 -20.86
CA LEU A 102 -1.86 -2.80 -20.42
C LEU A 102 -2.95 -3.13 -21.45
N GLY A 103 -3.07 -2.34 -22.54
CA GLY A 103 -4.18 -2.44 -23.46
C GLY A 103 -5.54 -2.16 -22.79
N LEU A 104 -5.53 -1.40 -21.70
CA LEU A 104 -6.73 -1.07 -20.93
C LEU A 104 -7.18 0.36 -21.23
N SER A 105 -8.35 0.48 -21.89
CA SER A 105 -8.95 1.78 -22.19
C SER A 105 -9.75 2.29 -20.99
N ILE A 106 -9.27 3.34 -20.35
CA ILE A 106 -9.97 4.06 -19.30
C ILE A 106 -10.07 5.52 -19.74
N PRO A 107 -11.27 6.04 -20.00
CA PRO A 107 -11.42 7.45 -20.41
C PRO A 107 -11.00 8.39 -19.28
N PRO A 108 -10.47 9.60 -19.60
CA PRO A 108 -10.04 10.56 -18.57
C PRO A 108 -11.14 10.99 -17.59
N ASP A 109 -12.42 10.91 -17.98
CA ASP A 109 -13.58 11.21 -17.13
C ASP A 109 -13.97 10.05 -16.19
N GLU A 110 -13.31 8.90 -16.32
CA GLU A 110 -13.34 7.79 -15.36
C GLU A 110 -12.09 7.75 -14.46
N ILE A 111 -11.30 8.84 -14.44
CA ILE A 111 -10.09 8.98 -13.62
C ILE A 111 -10.22 10.22 -12.75
N GLN A 112 -9.98 10.09 -11.45
CA GLN A 112 -9.92 11.22 -10.52
C GLN A 112 -8.59 11.24 -9.77
N ILE A 113 -7.99 12.44 -9.64
CA ILE A 113 -6.74 12.64 -8.90
C ILE A 113 -7.03 12.77 -7.40
N VAL A 114 -6.19 12.14 -6.59
CA VAL A 114 -6.31 12.09 -5.13
C VAL A 114 -4.99 12.44 -4.43
N ASN A 115 -5.04 12.71 -3.12
CA ASN A 115 -3.87 12.98 -2.28
C ASN A 115 -3.13 11.68 -1.89
N GLY A 116 -2.64 10.94 -2.90
CA GLY A 116 -2.09 9.60 -2.78
C GLY A 116 -3.19 8.55 -2.57
N SER A 117 -2.86 7.26 -2.81
CA SER A 117 -3.83 6.15 -2.72
C SER A 117 -4.43 5.96 -1.31
N GLN A 118 -3.79 6.47 -0.25
CA GLN A 118 -4.36 6.45 1.10
C GLN A 118 -5.70 7.20 1.17
N GLN A 119 -5.86 8.30 0.41
CA GLN A 119 -7.14 8.99 0.33
C GLN A 119 -8.21 8.16 -0.39
N CYS A 120 -7.81 7.31 -1.35
CA CYS A 120 -8.76 6.38 -1.98
C CYS A 120 -9.37 5.43 -0.94
N LEU A 121 -8.55 4.89 -0.03
CA LEU A 121 -9.03 3.99 1.03
C LEU A 121 -10.10 4.65 1.90
N ASP A 122 -9.82 5.87 2.40
CA ASP A 122 -10.78 6.61 3.23
C ASP A 122 -12.07 6.94 2.47
N LEU A 123 -11.95 7.46 1.25
CA LEU A 123 -13.12 7.88 0.49
C LEU A 123 -13.95 6.71 -0.03
N VAL A 124 -13.34 5.59 -0.42
CA VAL A 124 -14.07 4.36 -0.78
C VAL A 124 -14.83 3.84 0.43
N ALA A 125 -14.18 3.75 1.60
CA ALA A 125 -14.88 3.37 2.82
C ALA A 125 -16.04 4.33 3.13
N LYS A 126 -15.84 5.62 2.99
CA LYS A 126 -16.85 6.67 3.24
C LYS A 126 -18.10 6.53 2.37
N ILE A 127 -17.96 6.13 1.10
CA ILE A 127 -19.10 6.03 0.18
C ILE A 127 -19.79 4.67 0.21
N PHE A 128 -19.11 3.60 0.70
CA PHE A 128 -19.67 2.24 0.69
C PHE A 128 -20.11 1.74 2.07
N LEU A 129 -19.47 2.20 3.17
CA LEU A 129 -19.62 1.57 4.47
C LEU A 129 -20.44 2.40 5.45
N ASN A 130 -21.48 1.77 5.99
CA ASN A 130 -22.07 2.11 7.27
C ASN A 130 -21.48 1.21 8.37
N ARG A 131 -21.79 1.53 9.61
CA ARG A 131 -21.42 0.67 10.75
C ARG A 131 -21.95 -0.74 10.56
N ALA A 132 -21.09 -1.74 10.79
CA ALA A 132 -21.33 -3.16 10.65
C ALA A 132 -21.61 -3.67 9.22
N ASP A 133 -21.49 -2.82 8.19
CA ASP A 133 -21.52 -3.31 6.81
C ASP A 133 -20.33 -4.28 6.57
N PRO A 134 -20.54 -5.40 5.84
CA PRO A 134 -19.48 -6.35 5.57
C PRO A 134 -18.48 -5.80 4.55
N VAL A 135 -17.21 -5.95 4.86
CA VAL A 135 -16.08 -5.69 3.95
C VAL A 135 -15.15 -6.90 3.94
N ALA A 136 -14.71 -7.29 2.77
CA ALA A 136 -13.78 -8.41 2.63
C ALA A 136 -12.39 -7.96 2.15
N MET A 137 -11.35 -8.69 2.58
CA MET A 137 -9.96 -8.41 2.20
C MET A 137 -9.07 -9.64 2.31
N GLU A 138 -7.85 -9.53 1.82
CA GLU A 138 -6.81 -10.55 1.94
C GLU A 138 -6.37 -10.78 3.40
N ARG A 139 -5.91 -11.98 3.71
CA ARG A 139 -5.26 -12.36 4.97
C ARG A 139 -3.87 -12.97 4.68
N PRO A 140 -2.74 -12.28 4.99
CA PRO A 140 -2.66 -10.93 5.56
C PRO A 140 -3.09 -9.84 4.58
N GLY A 141 -3.65 -8.75 5.12
CA GLY A 141 -4.08 -7.57 4.37
C GLY A 141 -3.24 -6.32 4.66
N TYR A 142 -3.39 -5.27 3.86
CA TYR A 142 -2.62 -4.04 4.05
C TYR A 142 -3.07 -3.26 5.29
N LEU A 143 -2.13 -3.02 6.21
CA LEU A 143 -2.43 -2.35 7.48
C LEU A 143 -3.02 -0.94 7.31
N GLY A 144 -2.61 -0.18 6.26
CA GLY A 144 -3.16 1.16 5.99
C GLY A 144 -4.61 1.12 5.52
N ALA A 145 -5.04 0.04 4.85
CA ALA A 145 -6.44 -0.20 4.51
C ALA A 145 -7.23 -0.61 5.76
N ILE A 146 -6.67 -1.50 6.58
CA ILE A 146 -7.28 -1.90 7.86
C ILE A 146 -7.53 -0.68 8.75
N GLU A 147 -6.50 0.20 8.92
CA GLU A 147 -6.64 1.43 9.71
C GLU A 147 -7.72 2.37 9.13
N ALA A 148 -7.74 2.58 7.81
CA ALA A 148 -8.70 3.47 7.16
C ALA A 148 -10.14 2.95 7.27
N PHE A 149 -10.35 1.66 7.00
CA PHE A 149 -11.68 1.05 7.01
C PHE A 149 -12.23 0.93 8.43
N SER A 150 -11.38 0.65 9.42
CA SER A 150 -11.79 0.52 10.84
C SER A 150 -12.48 1.77 11.38
N LEU A 151 -12.21 2.96 10.83
CA LEU A 151 -12.89 4.20 11.21
C LEU A 151 -14.39 4.20 10.83
N TYR A 152 -14.83 3.31 9.96
CA TYR A 152 -16.22 3.15 9.55
C TYR A 152 -16.91 1.97 10.27
N GLU A 153 -16.22 1.33 11.22
CA GLU A 153 -16.72 0.23 12.05
C GLU A 153 -17.35 -0.92 11.23
N PRO A 154 -16.72 -1.42 10.14
CA PRO A 154 -17.27 -2.48 9.32
C PRO A 154 -17.17 -3.84 10.02
N SER A 155 -17.89 -4.85 9.49
CA SER A 155 -17.65 -6.25 9.78
C SER A 155 -16.59 -6.76 8.80
N PHE A 156 -15.37 -7.05 9.26
CA PHE A 156 -14.31 -7.59 8.43
C PHE A 156 -14.47 -9.09 8.18
N HIS A 157 -14.28 -9.49 6.92
CA HIS A 157 -14.18 -10.88 6.47
C HIS A 157 -12.89 -11.03 5.69
N ASP A 158 -12.02 -11.93 6.12
CA ASP A 158 -10.75 -12.11 5.43
C ASP A 158 -10.72 -13.42 4.63
N VAL A 159 -9.89 -13.45 3.59
CA VAL A 159 -9.65 -14.58 2.71
C VAL A 159 -8.17 -14.92 2.73
N ALA A 160 -7.83 -16.18 2.97
CA ALA A 160 -6.45 -16.63 3.01
C ALA A 160 -5.73 -16.32 1.69
N PHE A 161 -4.48 -15.86 1.82
CA PHE A 161 -3.63 -15.53 0.68
C PHE A 161 -2.54 -16.61 0.52
N GLY A 162 -2.56 -17.28 -0.61
CA GLY A 162 -1.59 -18.30 -0.99
C GLY A 162 -0.38 -17.75 -1.74
N THR A 163 0.38 -18.61 -2.38
CA THR A 163 1.58 -18.23 -3.15
C THR A 163 1.28 -17.53 -4.46
N ASP A 164 0.05 -17.65 -4.97
CA ASP A 164 -0.40 -17.20 -6.29
C ASP A 164 -1.64 -16.28 -6.25
N GLY A 165 -2.06 -15.89 -5.05
CA GLY A 165 -3.23 -15.04 -4.80
C GLY A 165 -4.17 -15.61 -3.74
N PRO A 166 -5.38 -15.04 -3.58
CA PRO A 166 -6.37 -15.50 -2.62
C PRO A 166 -6.83 -16.95 -2.86
N ASP A 167 -7.20 -17.65 -1.78
CA ASP A 167 -7.91 -18.91 -1.89
C ASP A 167 -9.28 -18.68 -2.51
N ILE A 168 -9.53 -19.30 -3.67
CA ILE A 168 -10.74 -19.03 -4.46
C ILE A 168 -11.99 -19.68 -3.85
N ASP A 169 -11.86 -20.77 -3.13
CA ASP A 169 -13.01 -21.41 -2.50
C ASP A 169 -13.44 -20.63 -1.27
N GLU A 170 -12.49 -20.15 -0.46
CA GLU A 170 -12.75 -19.23 0.65
C GLU A 170 -13.30 -17.88 0.14
N PHE A 171 -12.71 -17.32 -0.93
CA PHE A 171 -13.20 -16.11 -1.59
C PHE A 171 -14.66 -16.26 -2.04
N ARG A 172 -14.98 -17.36 -2.75
CA ARG A 172 -16.34 -17.66 -3.21
C ARG A 172 -17.32 -17.78 -2.04
N HIS A 173 -16.89 -18.44 -0.96
CA HIS A 173 -17.69 -18.58 0.26
C HIS A 173 -18.00 -17.20 0.88
N VAL A 174 -16.99 -16.37 1.07
CA VAL A 174 -17.15 -15.01 1.64
C VAL A 174 -18.06 -14.14 0.80
N ILE A 175 -17.90 -14.17 -0.55
CA ILE A 175 -18.75 -13.38 -1.46
C ILE A 175 -20.21 -13.80 -1.35
N ARG A 176 -20.51 -15.10 -1.27
CA ARG A 176 -21.88 -15.61 -1.24
C ARG A 176 -22.56 -15.45 0.10
N GLU A 177 -21.86 -15.77 1.19
CA GLU A 177 -22.46 -15.82 2.53
C GLU A 177 -22.49 -14.43 3.22
N CYS A 178 -21.48 -13.58 2.95
CA CYS A 178 -21.36 -12.30 3.63
C CYS A 178 -21.82 -11.12 2.75
N SER A 179 -21.88 -11.29 1.42
CA SER A 179 -22.23 -10.23 0.46
C SER A 179 -21.53 -8.89 0.78
N PRO A 180 -20.18 -8.86 0.82
CA PRO A 180 -19.46 -7.67 1.23
C PRO A 180 -19.69 -6.51 0.25
N LYS A 181 -19.71 -5.28 0.77
CA LYS A 181 -19.84 -4.06 -0.05
C LYS A 181 -18.72 -3.97 -1.09
N PHE A 182 -17.52 -4.35 -0.68
CA PHE A 182 -16.38 -4.52 -1.58
C PHE A 182 -15.40 -5.55 -1.02
N PHE A 183 -14.61 -6.13 -1.92
CA PHE A 183 -13.40 -6.88 -1.59
C PHE A 183 -12.18 -6.00 -1.90
N TYR A 184 -11.32 -5.77 -0.92
CA TYR A 184 -10.06 -5.05 -1.08
C TYR A 184 -8.91 -6.02 -1.32
N GLY A 185 -8.20 -5.85 -2.44
CA GLY A 185 -7.07 -6.68 -2.80
C GLY A 185 -5.93 -5.90 -3.45
N ILE A 186 -4.71 -6.44 -3.31
CA ILE A 186 -3.48 -5.92 -3.92
C ILE A 186 -2.91 -6.97 -4.87
N PRO A 187 -3.40 -7.06 -6.11
CA PRO A 187 -2.99 -8.13 -7.04
C PRO A 187 -1.53 -8.07 -7.50
N ASN A 188 -0.88 -6.92 -7.36
CA ASN A 188 0.51 -6.69 -7.79
C ASN A 188 1.40 -6.44 -6.57
N SER A 189 2.36 -7.36 -6.33
CA SER A 189 3.35 -7.23 -5.25
C SER A 189 2.70 -6.89 -3.90
N GLN A 190 1.79 -7.74 -3.48
CA GLN A 190 0.92 -7.58 -2.31
C GLN A 190 1.68 -7.13 -1.05
N ASN A 191 1.10 -6.25 -0.30
CA ASN A 191 1.63 -5.80 0.98
C ASN A 191 0.84 -6.46 2.13
N PRO A 192 1.46 -7.37 2.93
CA PRO A 192 2.90 -7.46 3.22
C PRO A 192 3.70 -8.53 2.46
N SER A 193 3.09 -9.44 1.70
CA SER A 193 3.74 -10.66 1.21
C SER A 193 4.71 -10.45 0.04
N GLY A 194 4.57 -9.38 -0.72
CA GLY A 194 5.31 -9.15 -1.97
C GLY A 194 4.86 -10.04 -3.14
N GLN A 195 3.93 -10.95 -2.93
CA GLN A 195 3.46 -11.89 -3.95
C GLN A 195 2.49 -11.24 -4.93
N THR A 196 2.37 -11.82 -6.11
CA THR A 196 1.53 -11.31 -7.20
C THR A 196 0.50 -12.36 -7.60
N TYR A 197 -0.75 -11.95 -7.82
CA TYR A 197 -1.79 -12.85 -8.31
C TYR A 197 -1.43 -13.34 -9.70
N THR A 198 -1.54 -14.64 -9.92
CA THR A 198 -1.49 -15.22 -11.26
C THR A 198 -2.67 -14.76 -12.12
N TYR A 199 -2.54 -14.87 -13.43
CA TYR A 199 -3.63 -14.52 -14.34
C TYR A 199 -4.86 -15.41 -14.11
N GLU A 200 -4.64 -16.68 -13.80
CA GLU A 200 -5.68 -17.68 -13.49
C GLU A 200 -6.47 -17.25 -12.23
N LYS A 201 -5.79 -16.76 -11.18
CA LYS A 201 -6.45 -16.23 -9.99
C LYS A 201 -7.29 -14.99 -10.29
N ARG A 202 -6.75 -14.05 -11.08
CA ARG A 202 -7.49 -12.85 -11.50
C ARG A 202 -8.77 -13.22 -12.27
N ARG A 203 -8.69 -14.20 -13.17
CA ARG A 203 -9.87 -14.73 -13.88
C ARG A 203 -10.87 -15.37 -12.94
N ALA A 204 -10.42 -16.25 -12.05
CA ALA A 204 -11.29 -16.94 -11.10
C ALA A 204 -12.01 -15.95 -10.17
N ILE A 205 -11.34 -14.88 -9.74
CA ILE A 205 -11.95 -13.79 -8.96
C ILE A 205 -13.04 -13.10 -9.80
N ALA A 206 -12.75 -12.75 -11.05
CA ALA A 206 -13.69 -12.11 -11.94
C ALA A 206 -14.94 -13.00 -12.17
N GLU A 207 -14.75 -14.30 -12.40
CA GLU A 207 -15.83 -15.29 -12.56
C GLU A 207 -16.69 -15.43 -11.30
N VAL A 208 -16.10 -15.36 -10.10
CA VAL A 208 -16.87 -15.41 -8.83
C VAL A 208 -17.68 -14.14 -8.62
N LEU A 209 -17.17 -12.99 -9.03
CA LEU A 209 -17.85 -11.70 -8.90
C LEU A 209 -18.92 -11.47 -9.97
N GLU A 210 -18.89 -12.22 -11.07
CA GLU A 210 -19.91 -12.13 -12.11
C GLU A 210 -21.29 -12.44 -11.51
N GLY A 211 -22.22 -11.49 -11.63
CA GLY A 211 -23.57 -11.59 -11.06
C GLY A 211 -23.66 -11.32 -9.54
N SER A 212 -22.59 -10.85 -8.90
CA SER A 212 -22.63 -10.33 -7.53
C SER A 212 -22.72 -8.80 -7.50
N ASP A 213 -23.13 -8.24 -6.36
CA ASP A 213 -23.13 -6.78 -6.12
C ASP A 213 -21.83 -6.31 -5.44
N THR A 214 -20.87 -7.22 -5.22
CA THR A 214 -19.59 -6.91 -4.55
C THR A 214 -18.64 -6.22 -5.50
N VAL A 215 -18.18 -5.03 -5.15
CA VAL A 215 -17.16 -4.30 -5.91
C VAL A 215 -15.77 -4.86 -5.57
N PHE A 216 -14.91 -5.08 -6.58
CA PHE A 216 -13.50 -5.37 -6.34
C PHE A 216 -12.72 -4.05 -6.26
N TYR A 217 -12.10 -3.76 -5.11
CA TYR A 217 -11.20 -2.64 -4.98
C TYR A 217 -9.76 -3.13 -5.18
N GLU A 218 -9.23 -2.88 -6.36
CA GLU A 218 -7.86 -3.18 -6.77
C GLU A 218 -6.92 -2.03 -6.41
N ASP A 219 -6.05 -2.25 -5.41
CA ASP A 219 -5.01 -1.27 -5.06
C ASP A 219 -3.71 -1.61 -5.77
N ASP A 220 -3.32 -0.78 -6.74
CA ASP A 220 -2.17 -0.99 -7.61
C ASP A 220 -1.05 0.04 -7.36
N ALA A 221 -0.59 0.13 -6.11
CA ALA A 221 0.52 1.01 -5.75
C ALA A 221 1.88 0.56 -6.32
N PHE A 222 2.02 -0.71 -6.74
CA PHE A 222 3.28 -1.34 -7.15
C PHE A 222 3.31 -1.85 -8.59
N GLY A 223 2.26 -1.67 -9.38
CA GLY A 223 2.14 -2.21 -10.75
C GLY A 223 3.18 -1.71 -11.75
N GLU A 224 3.95 -0.70 -11.38
CA GLU A 224 5.09 -0.19 -12.14
C GLU A 224 6.42 -0.88 -11.78
N LEU A 225 6.49 -1.65 -10.67
CA LEU A 225 7.72 -2.11 -10.05
C LEU A 225 7.95 -3.62 -10.18
N PHE A 226 7.69 -4.21 -11.35
CA PHE A 226 8.03 -5.60 -11.63
C PHE A 226 9.50 -5.74 -12.07
N PHE A 227 10.23 -6.73 -11.51
CA PHE A 227 11.65 -6.93 -11.77
C PHE A 227 11.94 -7.40 -13.21
N ASP A 228 10.97 -8.06 -13.85
CA ASP A 228 11.06 -8.45 -15.27
C ASP A 228 10.62 -7.34 -16.24
N GLY A 229 10.20 -6.19 -15.72
CA GLY A 229 9.71 -5.04 -16.48
C GLY A 229 8.38 -5.25 -17.21
N ARG A 230 7.71 -6.39 -17.00
CA ARG A 230 6.44 -6.73 -17.67
C ARG A 230 5.26 -6.37 -16.79
N PRO A 231 4.36 -5.49 -17.24
CA PRO A 231 3.16 -5.15 -16.48
C PRO A 231 2.19 -6.34 -16.44
N ARG A 232 1.44 -6.45 -15.36
CA ARG A 232 0.39 -7.47 -15.18
C ARG A 232 -0.98 -6.84 -15.46
N ARG A 233 -1.79 -7.52 -16.26
CA ARG A 233 -3.13 -7.03 -16.62
C ARG A 233 -4.03 -7.00 -15.37
N PRO A 234 -4.64 -5.84 -15.02
CA PRO A 234 -5.42 -5.71 -13.80
C PRO A 234 -6.77 -6.44 -13.89
N ILE A 235 -7.37 -6.74 -12.72
CA ILE A 235 -8.71 -7.30 -12.60
C ILE A 235 -9.76 -6.37 -13.22
N LYS A 236 -9.56 -5.05 -13.11
CA LYS A 236 -10.41 -4.06 -13.78
C LYS A 236 -10.57 -4.30 -15.28
N ALA A 237 -9.59 -4.90 -15.95
CA ALA A 237 -9.69 -5.24 -17.37
C ALA A 237 -10.61 -6.44 -17.64
N LEU A 238 -10.99 -7.21 -16.63
CA LEU A 238 -11.88 -8.36 -16.72
C LEU A 238 -13.31 -8.00 -16.31
N ILE A 239 -13.47 -7.15 -15.29
CA ILE A 239 -14.76 -6.71 -14.73
C ILE A 239 -14.79 -5.17 -14.60
N PRO A 240 -14.78 -4.43 -15.72
CA PRO A 240 -14.63 -2.96 -15.71
C PRO A 240 -15.71 -2.24 -14.88
N ASP A 241 -16.94 -2.76 -14.87
CA ASP A 241 -18.09 -2.14 -14.22
C ASP A 241 -18.18 -2.48 -12.71
N LEU A 242 -17.48 -3.52 -12.25
CA LEU A 242 -17.44 -3.95 -10.84
C LEU A 242 -16.08 -3.73 -10.18
N CYS A 243 -15.15 -3.02 -10.82
CA CYS A 243 -13.81 -2.82 -10.27
C CYS A 243 -13.46 -1.35 -10.13
N ILE A 244 -13.03 -0.98 -8.93
CA ILE A 244 -12.29 0.26 -8.63
C ILE A 244 -10.81 -0.08 -8.73
N LEU A 245 -10.04 0.72 -9.46
CA LEU A 245 -8.59 0.60 -9.56
C LEU A 245 -7.92 1.87 -9.04
N SER A 246 -7.11 1.76 -8.00
CA SER A 246 -6.29 2.89 -7.52
C SER A 246 -4.83 2.74 -7.90
N GLY A 247 -4.15 3.87 -8.07
CA GLY A 247 -2.72 3.91 -8.35
C GLY A 247 -2.04 5.10 -7.69
N SER A 248 -0.71 5.10 -7.68
CA SER A 248 0.06 6.14 -7.01
C SER A 248 1.39 6.41 -7.69
N PHE A 249 1.79 7.70 -7.77
CA PHE A 249 3.15 8.09 -8.15
C PHE A 249 4.16 8.03 -6.99
N SER A 250 3.70 7.72 -5.78
CA SER A 250 4.54 7.71 -4.58
C SER A 250 5.72 6.73 -4.64
N LYS A 251 5.58 5.62 -5.37
CA LYS A 251 6.61 4.56 -5.40
C LYS A 251 7.56 4.67 -6.58
N VAL A 252 7.19 5.46 -7.58
CA VAL A 252 7.97 5.61 -8.82
C VAL A 252 8.47 7.02 -9.07
N ILE A 253 7.94 8.05 -8.38
CA ILE A 253 8.42 9.43 -8.55
C ILE A 253 8.82 10.02 -7.20
N ALA A 254 7.82 10.43 -6.39
CA ALA A 254 8.11 11.04 -5.09
C ALA A 254 6.90 10.92 -4.15
N PRO A 255 7.05 10.24 -2.99
CA PRO A 255 5.95 10.09 -2.03
C PRO A 255 5.51 11.42 -1.43
N GLY A 256 6.42 12.41 -1.32
CA GLY A 256 6.15 13.73 -0.77
C GLY A 256 5.20 14.59 -1.61
N MET A 257 5.05 14.32 -2.90
CA MET A 257 4.10 15.04 -3.76
C MET A 257 2.64 14.73 -3.45
N ARG A 258 2.36 13.61 -2.80
CA ARG A 258 1.00 13.18 -2.45
C ARG A 258 0.04 13.12 -3.65
N ILE A 259 0.46 12.55 -4.77
CA ILE A 259 -0.38 12.35 -5.95
C ILE A 259 -0.62 10.86 -6.20
N GLY A 260 -1.89 10.51 -6.28
CA GLY A 260 -2.42 9.22 -6.71
C GLY A 260 -3.69 9.43 -7.54
N TRP A 261 -4.31 8.36 -7.93
CA TRP A 261 -5.55 8.40 -8.71
C TRP A 261 -6.45 7.21 -8.40
N ILE A 262 -7.72 7.37 -8.74
CA ILE A 262 -8.72 6.31 -8.75
C ILE A 262 -9.35 6.24 -10.13
N CYS A 263 -9.58 5.03 -10.63
CA CYS A 263 -10.31 4.72 -11.84
C CYS A 263 -11.53 3.88 -11.47
N ALA A 264 -12.72 4.36 -11.78
CA ALA A 264 -13.96 3.65 -11.46
C ALA A 264 -15.07 4.02 -12.45
N PRO A 265 -16.17 3.25 -12.52
CA PRO A 265 -17.38 3.63 -13.23
C PRO A 265 -17.89 5.01 -12.77
N LYS A 266 -18.55 5.73 -13.68
CA LYS A 266 -19.01 7.12 -13.44
C LYS A 266 -19.95 7.24 -12.24
N GLU A 267 -20.76 6.24 -11.99
CA GLU A 267 -21.69 6.19 -10.86
C GLU A 267 -20.91 6.21 -9.54
N ILE A 268 -19.86 5.42 -9.42
CA ILE A 268 -18.96 5.39 -8.25
C ILE A 268 -18.20 6.70 -8.14
N LEU A 269 -17.64 7.21 -9.25
CA LEU A 269 -16.88 8.46 -9.24
C LEU A 269 -17.76 9.67 -8.89
N SER A 270 -19.06 9.68 -9.21
CA SER A 270 -19.95 10.75 -8.80
C SER A 270 -20.08 10.84 -7.28
N GLN A 271 -20.22 9.72 -6.59
CA GLN A 271 -20.25 9.66 -5.12
C GLN A 271 -18.88 9.97 -4.51
N PHE A 272 -17.82 9.43 -5.12
CA PHE A 272 -16.46 9.70 -4.70
C PHE A 272 -16.11 11.18 -4.81
N ASN A 273 -16.52 11.85 -5.90
CA ASN A 273 -16.33 13.27 -6.12
C ASN A 273 -17.07 14.10 -5.04
N CYS A 274 -18.32 13.76 -4.72
CA CYS A 274 -19.08 14.39 -3.66
C CYS A 274 -18.36 14.26 -2.30
N ALA A 275 -17.90 13.06 -1.94
CA ALA A 275 -17.18 12.80 -0.71
C ALA A 275 -15.81 13.51 -0.64
N LYS A 276 -15.08 13.56 -1.78
CA LYS A 276 -13.80 14.25 -1.89
C LYS A 276 -13.95 15.75 -1.80
N GLN A 277 -14.95 16.31 -2.48
CA GLN A 277 -15.24 17.76 -2.42
C GLN A 277 -15.51 18.23 -0.99
N ALA A 278 -16.22 17.40 -0.21
CA ALA A 278 -16.46 17.68 1.20
C ALA A 278 -15.22 17.48 2.09
N ALA A 279 -14.24 16.67 1.66
CA ALA A 279 -13.05 16.37 2.43
C ALA A 279 -11.91 17.38 2.23
N ASP A 280 -11.61 17.74 0.97
CA ASP A 280 -10.44 18.57 0.64
C ASP A 280 -10.64 19.51 -0.57
N LEU A 281 -11.85 19.62 -1.12
CA LEU A 281 -12.20 20.31 -2.35
C LEU A 281 -11.50 19.72 -3.58
N HIS A 282 -10.18 19.71 -3.62
CA HIS A 282 -9.35 19.12 -4.67
C HIS A 282 -7.95 18.79 -4.14
N SER A 283 -7.27 17.87 -4.80
CA SER A 283 -5.85 17.58 -4.51
C SER A 283 -4.96 18.76 -4.90
N ASN A 284 -3.77 18.85 -4.29
CA ASN A 284 -2.82 19.93 -4.52
C ASN A 284 -2.58 20.17 -6.02
N PHE A 285 -3.08 21.30 -6.54
CA PHE A 285 -3.07 21.60 -7.97
C PHE A 285 -1.67 21.92 -8.50
N LEU A 286 -0.86 22.65 -7.71
CA LEU A 286 0.52 22.92 -8.05
C LEU A 286 1.32 21.61 -8.24
N CYS A 287 1.19 20.65 -7.31
CA CYS A 287 1.85 19.36 -7.45
C CYS A 287 1.39 18.58 -8.69
N GLN A 288 0.11 18.68 -9.07
CA GLN A 288 -0.40 18.04 -10.28
C GLN A 288 0.20 18.66 -11.55
N LYS A 289 0.31 19.98 -11.63
CA LYS A 289 0.94 20.68 -12.76
C LYS A 289 2.43 20.36 -12.87
N VAL A 290 3.15 20.42 -11.74
CA VAL A 290 4.59 20.07 -11.69
C VAL A 290 4.81 18.63 -12.16
N LEU A 291 4.01 17.69 -11.63
CA LEU A 291 4.10 16.29 -12.04
C LEU A 291 3.75 16.09 -13.51
N SER A 292 2.71 16.74 -14.01
CA SER A 292 2.34 16.67 -15.43
C SER A 292 3.46 17.21 -16.35
N ARG A 293 4.11 18.31 -15.96
CA ARG A 293 5.27 18.87 -16.67
C ARG A 293 6.45 17.91 -16.65
N TYR A 294 6.78 17.35 -15.50
CA TYR A 294 7.83 16.35 -15.34
C TYR A 294 7.59 15.13 -16.25
N LEU A 295 6.38 14.57 -16.23
CA LEU A 295 6.00 13.42 -17.05
C LEU A 295 5.99 13.70 -18.58
N ALA A 296 5.85 14.96 -18.99
CA ALA A 296 5.93 15.36 -20.39
C ALA A 296 7.36 15.40 -20.92
N THR A 297 8.36 15.54 -20.06
CA THR A 297 9.77 15.74 -20.42
C THR A 297 10.67 14.58 -20.01
N HIS A 298 10.20 13.65 -19.17
CA HIS A 298 10.98 12.53 -18.65
C HIS A 298 10.32 11.18 -18.99
N ASP A 299 11.16 10.19 -19.29
CA ASP A 299 10.70 8.83 -19.58
C ASP A 299 10.45 8.05 -18.28
N LEU A 300 9.16 7.93 -17.90
CA LEU A 300 8.75 7.20 -16.72
C LEU A 300 9.02 5.68 -16.85
N ASP A 301 9.00 5.11 -18.08
CA ASP A 301 9.25 3.68 -18.26
C ASP A 301 10.71 3.34 -17.99
N GLU A 302 11.64 4.18 -18.48
CA GLU A 302 13.06 4.05 -18.18
C GLU A 302 13.35 4.25 -16.70
N HIS A 303 12.72 5.25 -16.07
CA HIS A 303 12.88 5.51 -14.65
C HIS A 303 12.36 4.33 -13.78
N ALA A 304 11.15 3.83 -14.05
CA ALA A 304 10.60 2.67 -13.37
C ALA A 304 11.45 1.41 -13.55
N ARG A 305 12.00 1.20 -14.76
CA ARG A 305 12.90 0.08 -15.05
C ARG A 305 14.19 0.14 -14.21
N ARG A 306 14.79 1.32 -14.04
CA ARG A 306 15.97 1.51 -13.18
C ARG A 306 15.66 1.16 -11.73
N ILE A 307 14.55 1.64 -11.19
CA ILE A 307 14.08 1.32 -9.85
C ILE A 307 13.87 -0.20 -9.70
N SER A 308 13.11 -0.80 -10.62
CA SER A 308 12.77 -2.23 -10.58
C SER A 308 14.01 -3.12 -10.64
N THR A 309 15.01 -2.74 -11.43
CA THR A 309 16.29 -3.47 -11.53
C THR A 309 17.02 -3.46 -10.19
N ALA A 310 17.17 -2.28 -9.57
CA ALA A 310 17.83 -2.16 -8.28
C ALA A 310 17.07 -2.90 -7.16
N TYR A 311 15.74 -2.75 -7.12
CA TYR A 311 14.93 -3.45 -6.12
C TYR A 311 14.97 -4.97 -6.30
N GLY A 312 15.03 -5.45 -7.55
CA GLY A 312 15.21 -6.87 -7.83
C GLY A 312 16.56 -7.41 -7.37
N GLN A 313 17.64 -6.61 -7.44
CA GLN A 313 18.96 -6.97 -6.87
C GLN A 313 18.90 -7.05 -5.35
N ASN A 314 18.35 -6.02 -4.71
CA ASN A 314 18.18 -5.97 -3.25
C ASN A 314 17.30 -7.11 -2.72
N CYS A 315 16.21 -7.43 -3.42
CA CYS A 315 15.31 -8.54 -3.06
C CYS A 315 16.07 -9.87 -3.07
N ARG A 316 16.81 -10.17 -4.15
CA ARG A 316 17.63 -11.39 -4.23
C ARG A 316 18.65 -11.44 -3.11
N LEU A 317 19.41 -10.35 -2.88
CA LEU A 317 20.38 -10.28 -1.81
C LEU A 317 19.74 -10.58 -0.44
N MET A 318 18.56 -10.00 -0.17
CA MET A 318 17.86 -10.23 1.11
C MET A 318 17.37 -11.67 1.25
N CYS A 319 16.86 -12.29 0.17
CA CYS A 319 16.46 -13.70 0.15
C CYS A 319 17.67 -14.62 0.39
N ASP A 320 18.79 -14.41 -0.32
CA ASP A 320 20.01 -15.20 -0.15
C ASP A 320 20.53 -15.12 1.30
N LEU A 321 20.51 -13.93 1.91
CA LEU A 321 20.90 -13.74 3.31
C LEU A 321 19.93 -14.40 4.31
N LEU A 322 18.63 -14.48 3.99
CA LEU A 322 17.66 -15.23 4.80
C LEU A 322 17.95 -16.72 4.75
N ASP A 323 18.23 -17.26 3.58
CA ASP A 323 18.55 -18.69 3.39
C ASP A 323 19.87 -19.08 4.05
N ASP A 324 20.91 -18.23 3.95
CA ASP A 324 22.26 -18.54 4.41
C ASP A 324 22.48 -18.31 5.92
N GLN A 325 21.84 -17.28 6.50
CA GLN A 325 22.21 -16.80 7.83
C GLN A 325 21.19 -17.09 8.92
N PHE A 326 19.99 -17.48 8.59
CA PHE A 326 18.93 -17.65 9.60
C PHE A 326 18.79 -19.12 10.03
N PRO A 327 18.26 -19.37 11.24
CA PRO A 327 18.11 -20.73 11.73
C PRO A 327 17.09 -21.54 10.92
N ALA A 328 17.20 -22.86 10.99
CA ALA A 328 16.21 -23.77 10.39
C ALA A 328 14.80 -23.45 10.88
N GLY A 329 13.81 -23.57 10.00
CA GLY A 329 12.40 -23.18 10.28
C GLY A 329 12.06 -21.75 9.89
N MET A 330 13.04 -20.92 9.48
CA MET A 330 12.76 -19.66 8.81
C MET A 330 12.30 -19.93 7.38
N ALA A 331 11.23 -19.26 6.95
CA ALA A 331 10.75 -19.30 5.57
C ALA A 331 10.44 -17.86 5.10
N HIS A 332 10.41 -17.64 3.79
CA HIS A 332 10.07 -16.33 3.26
C HIS A 332 9.41 -16.42 1.87
N THR A 333 8.73 -15.34 1.49
CA THR A 333 8.17 -15.21 0.14
C THR A 333 9.24 -14.82 -0.88
N HIS A 334 8.95 -15.08 -2.16
CA HIS A 334 9.82 -14.74 -3.29
C HIS A 334 9.12 -13.73 -4.20
N PRO A 335 9.26 -12.42 -3.94
CA PRO A 335 8.59 -11.38 -4.72
C PRO A 335 9.12 -11.30 -6.16
N GLU A 336 8.21 -10.98 -7.10
CA GLU A 336 8.52 -10.66 -8.50
C GLU A 336 8.59 -9.15 -8.76
N GLY A 337 8.32 -8.34 -7.73
CA GLY A 337 8.25 -6.88 -7.80
C GLY A 337 8.03 -6.24 -6.45
N GLY A 338 7.67 -4.96 -6.45
CA GLY A 338 7.35 -4.22 -5.25
C GLY A 338 8.54 -3.88 -4.37
N MET A 339 8.32 -3.90 -3.05
CA MET A 339 9.26 -3.37 -2.06
C MET A 339 9.40 -4.25 -0.81
N PHE A 340 8.61 -5.32 -0.69
CA PHE A 340 8.48 -6.10 0.54
C PHE A 340 8.61 -7.60 0.29
N LEU A 341 9.10 -8.30 1.29
CA LEU A 341 8.92 -9.73 1.47
C LEU A 341 8.39 -10.00 2.88
N LEU A 342 7.68 -11.12 3.02
CA LEU A 342 7.17 -11.62 4.29
C LEU A 342 7.99 -12.83 4.69
N ALA A 343 8.59 -12.79 5.89
CA ALA A 343 9.30 -13.91 6.44
C ALA A 343 8.50 -14.54 7.58
N THR A 344 8.48 -15.86 7.63
CA THR A 344 7.90 -16.67 8.71
C THR A 344 9.01 -17.07 9.65
N LEU A 345 8.84 -16.81 10.92
CA LEU A 345 9.81 -17.10 11.98
C LEU A 345 9.76 -18.59 12.34
N PRO A 346 10.83 -19.14 12.90
CA PRO A 346 10.83 -20.49 13.46
C PRO A 346 9.73 -20.70 14.50
N ASP A 347 9.28 -21.95 14.66
CA ASP A 347 8.22 -22.33 15.58
C ASP A 347 8.45 -21.81 16.99
N GLY A 348 7.39 -21.22 17.57
CA GLY A 348 7.41 -20.67 18.92
C GLY A 348 8.04 -19.27 19.06
N LEU A 349 8.56 -18.68 18.00
CA LEU A 349 9.14 -17.34 18.05
C LEU A 349 8.07 -16.27 17.71
N ASP A 350 7.88 -15.34 18.63
CA ASP A 350 6.93 -14.25 18.50
C ASP A 350 7.54 -13.02 17.80
N SER A 351 6.85 -12.48 16.80
CA SER A 351 7.31 -11.36 15.97
C SER A 351 7.46 -10.04 16.75
N MET A 352 6.65 -9.82 17.78
CA MET A 352 6.80 -8.64 18.66
C MET A 352 8.08 -8.74 19.47
N ARG A 353 8.44 -9.94 19.94
CA ARG A 353 9.69 -10.18 20.64
C ARG A 353 10.88 -9.93 19.73
N VAL A 354 10.81 -10.38 18.46
CA VAL A 354 11.85 -10.10 17.44
C VAL A 354 11.96 -8.59 17.19
N PHE A 355 10.85 -7.87 17.11
CA PHE A 355 10.84 -6.41 16.96
C PHE A 355 11.52 -5.71 18.15
N GLU A 356 11.15 -6.05 19.38
CA GLU A 356 11.67 -5.41 20.58
C GLU A 356 13.18 -5.66 20.77
N GLU A 357 13.62 -6.90 20.61
CA GLU A 357 15.05 -7.25 20.69
C GLU A 357 15.83 -6.72 19.48
N GLY A 358 15.20 -6.69 18.31
CA GLY A 358 15.75 -6.05 17.10
C GLY A 358 16.09 -4.58 17.34
N LEU A 359 15.20 -3.82 17.95
CA LEU A 359 15.45 -2.41 18.28
C LEU A 359 16.68 -2.24 19.20
N LYS A 360 16.86 -3.13 20.18
CA LYS A 360 18.04 -3.13 21.04
C LYS A 360 19.32 -3.50 20.26
N GLY A 361 19.18 -4.38 19.26
CA GLY A 361 20.24 -4.77 18.34
C GLY A 361 20.52 -3.78 17.21
N GLY A 362 19.78 -2.66 17.14
CA GLY A 362 19.96 -1.63 16.11
C GLY A 362 19.37 -2.01 14.75
N VAL A 363 18.38 -2.88 14.71
CA VAL A 363 17.62 -3.25 13.51
C VAL A 363 16.12 -3.23 13.80
N ALA A 364 15.31 -2.75 12.86
CA ALA A 364 13.85 -2.74 12.97
C ALA A 364 13.20 -3.54 11.85
N VAL A 365 12.24 -4.39 12.20
CA VAL A 365 11.36 -5.14 11.30
C VAL A 365 9.92 -4.77 11.59
N LEU A 366 8.97 -5.13 10.71
CA LEU A 366 7.56 -4.92 10.98
C LEU A 366 6.90 -6.27 11.37
N PRO A 367 6.42 -6.41 12.61
CA PRO A 367 5.67 -7.60 13.03
C PRO A 367 4.44 -7.84 12.16
N GLY A 368 4.05 -9.11 11.99
CA GLY A 368 2.92 -9.48 11.16
C GLY A 368 1.55 -9.15 11.73
N ILE A 369 1.42 -9.06 13.04
CA ILE A 369 0.13 -8.88 13.74
C ILE A 369 -0.76 -7.78 13.14
N PRO A 370 -0.27 -6.56 12.79
CA PRO A 370 -1.12 -5.49 12.25
C PRO A 370 -1.74 -5.78 10.87
N PHE A 371 -1.32 -6.84 10.19
CA PHE A 371 -1.83 -7.22 8.87
C PHE A 371 -3.00 -8.21 8.92
N TYR A 372 -3.49 -8.57 10.13
CA TYR A 372 -4.52 -9.59 10.31
C TYR A 372 -5.72 -9.01 11.06
N VAL A 373 -6.85 -8.90 10.39
CA VAL A 373 -8.10 -8.35 10.97
C VAL A 373 -8.77 -9.33 11.90
N SER A 374 -8.61 -10.64 11.66
CA SER A 374 -9.19 -11.72 12.49
C SER A 374 -8.19 -12.30 13.50
N GLY A 375 -7.07 -11.61 13.74
CA GLY A 375 -5.97 -12.09 14.57
C GLY A 375 -5.04 -13.05 13.84
N GLY A 376 -3.81 -13.21 14.36
CA GLY A 376 -2.75 -13.98 13.75
C GLY A 376 -1.49 -13.13 13.49
N GLY A 377 -0.58 -13.63 12.63
CA GLY A 377 0.65 -12.91 12.26
C GLY A 377 1.74 -12.90 13.33
N ASN A 378 1.57 -13.60 14.44
CA ASN A 378 2.53 -13.65 15.55
C ASN A 378 3.88 -14.24 15.13
N SER A 379 3.87 -15.12 14.12
CA SER A 379 5.09 -15.78 13.60
C SER A 379 5.63 -15.18 12.30
N THR A 380 5.15 -14.00 11.91
CA THR A 380 5.60 -13.39 10.64
C THR A 380 6.17 -11.99 10.85
N ILE A 381 7.14 -11.61 10.00
CA ILE A 381 7.71 -10.25 9.93
C ILE A 381 7.76 -9.81 8.47
N ARG A 382 7.40 -8.54 8.22
CA ARG A 382 7.61 -7.92 6.91
C ARG A 382 8.95 -7.21 6.86
N LEU A 383 9.68 -7.42 5.77
CA LEU A 383 10.96 -6.77 5.47
C LEU A 383 10.85 -5.91 4.21
N ASN A 384 11.36 -4.69 4.27
CA ASN A 384 11.50 -3.79 3.13
C ASN A 384 12.90 -3.88 2.56
N PHE A 385 13.04 -4.16 1.26
CA PHE A 385 14.32 -4.23 0.56
C PHE A 385 14.61 -3.01 -0.32
N SER A 386 13.71 -2.03 -0.39
CA SER A 386 13.82 -0.93 -1.35
C SER A 386 14.63 0.27 -0.87
N SER A 387 14.70 0.50 0.45
CA SER A 387 15.13 1.79 1.01
C SER A 387 16.61 1.90 1.29
N MET A 388 17.40 0.83 1.10
CA MET A 388 18.80 0.73 1.49
C MET A 388 19.67 0.22 0.36
N ASP A 389 20.98 0.51 0.43
CA ASP A 389 22.01 -0.09 -0.39
C ASP A 389 22.43 -1.49 0.11
N ASP A 390 23.21 -2.19 -0.68
CA ASP A 390 23.67 -3.55 -0.41
C ASP A 390 24.42 -3.69 0.91
N GLU A 391 25.24 -2.71 1.28
CA GLU A 391 26.03 -2.76 2.52
C GLU A 391 25.13 -2.65 3.74
N ARG A 392 24.17 -1.75 3.70
CA ARG A 392 23.18 -1.57 4.77
C ARG A 392 22.24 -2.76 4.88
N ILE A 393 21.88 -3.40 3.75
CA ILE A 393 21.09 -4.63 3.76
C ILE A 393 21.89 -5.74 4.45
N LYS A 394 23.15 -5.98 4.06
CA LYS A 394 24.01 -7.00 4.66
C LYS A 394 24.18 -6.79 6.17
N GLU A 395 24.50 -5.57 6.58
CA GLU A 395 24.66 -5.23 7.99
C GLU A 395 23.36 -5.43 8.79
N GLY A 396 22.23 -4.96 8.26
CA GLY A 396 20.94 -5.09 8.93
C GLY A 396 20.48 -6.53 9.05
N MET A 397 20.68 -7.33 8.01
CA MET A 397 20.36 -8.76 8.02
C MET A 397 21.25 -9.54 8.98
N ASP A 398 22.55 -9.23 9.09
CA ASP A 398 23.45 -9.83 10.09
C ASP A 398 23.01 -9.49 11.52
N ARG A 399 22.61 -8.25 11.79
CA ARG A 399 22.05 -7.85 13.10
C ARG A 399 20.76 -8.63 13.40
N LEU A 400 19.85 -8.74 12.44
CA LEU A 400 18.59 -9.46 12.59
C LEU A 400 18.83 -10.96 12.81
N ALA A 401 19.74 -11.57 12.05
CA ALA A 401 20.10 -12.98 12.20
C ALA A 401 20.67 -13.30 13.59
N ARG A 402 21.49 -12.40 14.15
CA ARG A 402 21.99 -12.54 15.53
C ARG A 402 20.86 -12.48 16.56
N VAL A 403 19.90 -11.55 16.38
CA VAL A 403 18.72 -11.44 17.25
C VAL A 403 17.88 -12.70 17.18
N VAL A 404 17.54 -13.18 15.99
CA VAL A 404 16.70 -14.36 15.82
C VAL A 404 17.39 -15.60 16.40
N ARG A 405 18.71 -15.83 16.14
CA ARG A 405 19.45 -16.95 16.72
C ARG A 405 19.55 -16.91 18.25
N ALA A 406 19.57 -15.73 18.85
CA ALA A 406 19.60 -15.61 20.30
C ALA A 406 18.23 -15.85 20.98
N LEU A 407 17.15 -15.86 20.19
CA LEU A 407 15.79 -16.05 20.67
C LEU A 407 15.24 -17.47 20.45
N VAL A 408 15.87 -18.23 19.55
CA VAL A 408 15.62 -19.66 19.31
C VAL A 408 16.47 -20.50 20.28
#